data_d71515d75a400c60c4c93772025c35d8
#
_entry.id   d71515d75a400c60c4c93772025c35d8
#
_cell.length_a   1.000
_cell.length_b   1.000
_cell.length_c   1.000
_cell.angle_alpha   90.00
_cell.angle_beta   90.00
_cell.angle_gamma   90.00
#
_symmetry.space_group_name_H-M   'P 1'
#
loop_
_entity.id
_entity.type
_entity.pdbx_description
1 polymer ?
#
loop_
_entity_poly.entity_id
_entity_poly.type
_entity_poly.pdbx_seq_one_letter_code
_entity_poly.pdbx_strand_id
1 'polypeptide(L)'
;NFKNCPSLPDLIEAQKQMWKTQMHHGIHVLVSEHSDGTLTVGDSHDYGMHHDPFQQDDVDQLILDYMNDVMEIPNLQSSQRWTGKYLKLQNGQSEWFEEVESGVYIANGPGGAGMTLGFGMAEETITKLIG
;
A
#
# COMPACT_ATOMS: atom_id res chain seq x y z
N ASN A 1 -1.19 -2.65 12.24
CA ASN A 1 -2.28 -3.12 13.11
C ASN A 1 -1.82 -4.02 14.28
N PHE A 2 -0.58 -4.53 14.25
CA PHE A 2 -0.03 -5.42 15.28
C PHE A 2 0.95 -4.72 16.23
N LYS A 3 0.96 -3.38 16.29
CA LYS A 3 1.92 -2.59 17.08
C LYS A 3 1.97 -2.97 18.56
N ASN A 4 0.86 -3.47 19.10
CA ASN A 4 0.74 -3.89 20.49
C ASN A 4 0.99 -5.39 20.72
N CYS A 5 1.38 -6.15 19.67
CA CYS A 5 1.71 -7.56 19.82
C CYS A 5 3.11 -7.71 20.44
N PRO A 6 3.26 -8.43 21.56
CA PRO A 6 4.54 -8.57 22.26
C PRO A 6 5.64 -9.23 21.41
N SER A 7 5.26 -10.10 20.47
CA SER A 7 6.19 -10.82 19.58
C SER A 7 6.56 -10.05 18.32
N LEU A 8 6.01 -8.85 18.11
CA LEU A 8 6.29 -8.05 16.91
C LEU A 8 7.77 -7.68 16.75
N PRO A 9 8.52 -7.28 17.80
CA PRO A 9 9.94 -6.97 17.66
C PRO A 9 10.76 -8.16 17.15
N ASP A 10 10.51 -9.36 17.67
CA ASP A 10 11.21 -10.59 17.25
C ASP A 10 10.89 -10.95 15.80
N LEU A 11 9.62 -10.79 15.40
CA LEU A 11 9.21 -11.01 14.02
C LEU A 11 9.88 -10.03 13.06
N ILE A 12 9.93 -8.74 13.41
CA ILE A 12 10.59 -7.71 12.59
C ILE A 12 12.08 -8.04 12.42
N GLU A 13 12.74 -8.47 13.48
CA GLU A 13 14.15 -8.82 13.41
C GLU A 13 14.39 -10.06 12.53
N ALA A 14 13.56 -11.09 12.66
CA ALA A 14 13.61 -12.25 11.79
C ALA A 14 13.38 -11.88 10.31
N GLN A 15 12.42 -11.03 10.03
CA GLN A 15 12.14 -10.54 8.67
C GLN A 15 13.31 -9.75 8.07
N LYS A 16 13.97 -8.90 8.85
CA LYS A 16 15.15 -8.16 8.40
C LYS A 16 16.31 -9.07 7.98
N GLN A 17 16.43 -10.23 8.60
CA GLN A 17 17.46 -11.21 8.25
C GLN A 17 17.06 -12.02 7.01
N MET A 18 15.82 -12.46 6.93
CA MET A 18 15.33 -13.37 5.87
C MET A 18 14.97 -12.64 4.58
N TRP A 19 14.36 -11.44 4.67
CA TRP A 19 13.76 -10.73 3.54
C TRP A 19 14.22 -9.27 3.45
N LYS A 20 15.52 -9.05 3.61
CA LYS A 20 16.10 -7.70 3.62
C LYS A 20 15.76 -6.89 2.37
N THR A 21 15.83 -7.51 1.20
CA THR A 21 15.57 -6.85 -0.09
C THR A 21 14.09 -6.56 -0.24
N GLN A 22 13.21 -7.49 0.10
CA GLN A 22 11.76 -7.30 0.06
C GLN A 22 11.32 -6.19 1.02
N MET A 23 11.91 -6.13 2.20
CA MET A 23 11.64 -5.05 3.15
C MET A 23 12.12 -3.68 2.66
N HIS A 24 13.25 -3.64 1.93
CA HIS A 24 13.78 -2.41 1.34
C HIS A 24 12.79 -1.80 0.35
N HIS A 25 12.18 -2.64 -0.49
CA HIS A 25 11.17 -2.22 -1.47
C HIS A 25 9.74 -2.18 -0.90
N GLY A 26 9.57 -2.36 0.41
CA GLY A 26 8.27 -2.36 1.05
C GLY A 26 7.30 -3.40 0.47
N ILE A 27 7.83 -4.56 0.08
CA ILE A 27 7.04 -5.61 -0.57
C ILE A 27 6.08 -6.24 0.45
N HIS A 28 4.81 -6.29 0.08
CA HIS A 28 3.84 -7.21 0.67
C HIS A 28 3.18 -8.04 -0.43
N VAL A 29 2.91 -9.30 -0.16
CA VAL A 29 2.23 -10.14 -1.13
C VAL A 29 0.76 -10.27 -0.74
N LEU A 30 -0.09 -9.68 -1.55
CA LEU A 30 -1.53 -9.82 -1.55
C LEU A 30 -1.93 -10.47 -2.87
N VAL A 31 -2.79 -11.48 -2.82
CA VAL A 31 -3.26 -12.17 -4.01
C VAL A 31 -4.78 -12.15 -4.02
N SER A 32 -5.36 -11.71 -5.12
CA SER A 32 -6.80 -11.71 -5.34
C SER A 32 -7.12 -12.37 -6.69
N GLU A 33 -7.99 -13.36 -6.66
CA GLU A 33 -8.46 -14.04 -7.86
C GLU A 33 -9.69 -13.32 -8.44
N HIS A 34 -9.70 -13.16 -9.75
CA HIS A 34 -10.83 -12.62 -10.51
C HIS A 34 -11.66 -13.73 -11.13
N SER A 35 -12.89 -13.41 -11.51
CA SER A 35 -13.86 -14.36 -12.09
C SER A 35 -13.42 -14.99 -13.42
N ASP A 36 -12.47 -14.37 -14.10
CA ASP A 36 -11.87 -14.89 -15.35
C ASP A 36 -10.62 -15.77 -15.13
N GLY A 37 -10.28 -16.04 -13.86
CA GLY A 37 -9.11 -16.83 -13.48
C GLY A 37 -7.79 -16.06 -13.47
N THR A 38 -7.80 -14.75 -13.74
CA THR A 38 -6.62 -13.91 -13.56
C THR A 38 -6.38 -13.59 -12.09
N LEU A 39 -5.13 -13.32 -11.74
CA LEU A 39 -4.74 -12.94 -10.39
C LEU A 39 -4.21 -11.51 -10.38
N THR A 40 -4.67 -10.71 -9.43
CA THR A 40 -3.96 -9.50 -9.02
C THR A 40 -2.99 -9.87 -7.92
N VAL A 41 -1.72 -9.61 -8.15
CA VAL A 41 -0.64 -9.83 -7.19
C VAL A 41 -0.04 -8.47 -6.85
N GLY A 42 0.02 -8.14 -5.62
CA GLY A 42 0.61 -6.85 -5.19
C GLY A 42 1.57 -7.09 -4.07
N ASP A 43 2.31 -6.12 -3.69
CA ASP A 43 2.80 -4.91 -4.34
C ASP A 43 4.13 -4.48 -3.68
N SER A 44 4.80 -3.51 -4.24
CA SER A 44 5.93 -2.82 -3.63
C SER A 44 5.56 -1.37 -3.32
N HIS A 45 6.32 -0.73 -2.41
CA HIS A 45 6.06 0.64 -2.00
C HIS A 45 7.34 1.46 -1.99
N ASP A 46 7.36 2.53 -2.78
CA ASP A 46 8.37 3.56 -2.73
C ASP A 46 7.80 4.86 -2.17
N TYR A 47 8.59 5.53 -1.33
CA TYR A 47 8.21 6.80 -0.72
C TYR A 47 9.20 7.88 -1.12
N GLY A 48 8.73 8.96 -1.72
CA GLY A 48 9.56 10.09 -2.12
C GLY A 48 8.74 11.23 -2.71
N MET A 49 9.40 12.37 -2.92
CA MET A 49 8.79 13.52 -3.61
C MET A 49 8.70 13.30 -5.12
N HIS A 50 9.57 12.45 -5.63
CA HIS A 50 9.61 12.05 -7.03
C HIS A 50 9.54 10.53 -7.11
N HIS A 51 8.88 10.03 -8.13
CA HIS A 51 8.82 8.60 -8.42
C HIS A 51 9.48 8.34 -9.77
N ASP A 52 10.09 7.19 -9.89
CA ASP A 52 10.58 6.70 -11.17
C ASP A 52 9.36 6.38 -12.07
N PRO A 53 9.27 6.95 -13.28
CA PRO A 53 8.20 6.62 -14.22
C PRO A 53 8.40 5.23 -14.86
N PHE A 54 9.58 4.63 -14.73
CA PHE A 54 9.90 3.34 -15.30
C PHE A 54 9.59 2.21 -14.32
N GLN A 55 9.06 1.14 -14.86
CA GLN A 55 8.82 -0.09 -14.09
C GLN A 55 10.15 -0.83 -13.88
N GLN A 56 10.29 -1.43 -12.70
CA GLN A 56 11.49 -2.18 -12.31
C GLN A 56 11.18 -3.67 -12.36
N ASP A 57 11.65 -4.35 -13.40
CA ASP A 57 11.42 -5.79 -13.61
C ASP A 57 11.98 -6.66 -12.48
N ASP A 58 13.08 -6.24 -11.86
CA ASP A 58 13.71 -6.91 -10.74
C ASP A 58 12.85 -6.85 -9.46
N VAL A 59 12.15 -5.75 -9.23
CA VAL A 59 11.20 -5.62 -8.11
C VAL A 59 9.98 -6.51 -8.32
N ASP A 60 9.46 -6.58 -9.54
CA ASP A 60 8.36 -7.48 -9.87
C ASP A 60 8.76 -8.96 -9.66
N GLN A 61 9.98 -9.32 -10.04
CA GLN A 61 10.48 -10.67 -9.82
C GLN A 61 10.59 -10.99 -8.32
N LEU A 62 11.03 -10.03 -7.48
CA LEU A 62 11.05 -10.20 -6.03
C LEU A 62 9.66 -10.45 -5.43
N ILE A 63 8.62 -9.79 -5.97
CA ILE A 63 7.23 -10.02 -5.54
C ILE A 63 6.79 -11.43 -5.91
N LEU A 64 7.05 -11.87 -7.14
CA LEU A 64 6.69 -13.20 -7.61
C LEU A 64 7.45 -14.30 -6.89
N ASP A 65 8.73 -14.10 -6.62
CA ASP A 65 9.55 -15.05 -5.86
C ASP A 65 9.02 -15.20 -4.42
N TYR A 66 8.71 -14.07 -3.77
CA TYR A 66 8.14 -14.11 -2.42
C TYR A 66 6.74 -14.76 -2.39
N MET A 67 5.94 -14.55 -3.42
CA MET A 67 4.66 -15.23 -3.56
C MET A 67 4.86 -16.75 -3.68
N ASN A 68 5.84 -17.20 -4.47
CA ASN A 68 6.13 -18.63 -4.67
C ASN A 68 6.61 -19.33 -3.38
N ASP A 69 7.13 -18.59 -2.38
CA ASP A 69 7.44 -19.15 -1.06
C ASP A 69 6.20 -19.58 -0.27
N VAL A 70 5.03 -19.04 -0.59
CA VAL A 70 3.77 -19.28 0.15
C VAL A 70 2.70 -19.98 -0.67
N MET A 71 2.77 -19.92 -2.00
CA MET A 71 1.84 -20.63 -2.90
C MET A 71 2.49 -20.99 -4.23
N GLU A 72 2.16 -22.16 -4.74
CA GLU A 72 2.61 -22.62 -6.05
C GLU A 72 1.52 -22.33 -7.10
N ILE A 73 1.85 -21.49 -8.07
CA ILE A 73 0.95 -21.16 -9.18
C ILE A 73 1.59 -21.63 -10.49
N PRO A 74 1.06 -22.70 -11.09
CA PRO A 74 1.63 -23.21 -12.34
C PRO A 74 1.45 -22.21 -13.49
N ASN A 75 2.48 -22.06 -14.30
CA ASN A 75 2.48 -21.20 -15.50
C ASN A 75 2.15 -19.72 -15.24
N LEU A 76 2.56 -19.19 -14.12
CA LEU A 76 2.37 -17.78 -13.80
C LEU A 76 3.08 -16.90 -14.84
N GLN A 77 2.33 -16.02 -15.50
CA GLN A 77 2.85 -15.03 -16.46
C GLN A 77 2.27 -13.66 -16.12
N SER A 78 3.13 -12.67 -15.99
CA SER A 78 2.68 -11.29 -15.87
C SER A 78 2.10 -10.82 -17.21
N SER A 79 0.82 -10.45 -17.21
CA SER A 79 0.12 -9.93 -18.39
C SER A 79 0.00 -8.40 -18.35
N GLN A 80 -0.02 -7.81 -17.17
CA GLN A 80 -0.23 -6.39 -16.99
C GLN A 80 0.43 -5.89 -15.70
N ARG A 81 0.94 -4.67 -15.73
CA ARG A 81 1.55 -3.97 -14.59
C ARG A 81 1.01 -2.56 -14.49
N TRP A 82 0.87 -2.07 -13.28
CA TRP A 82 0.48 -0.67 -13.06
C TRP A 82 1.08 -0.12 -11.77
N THR A 83 1.18 1.18 -11.67
CA THR A 83 1.64 1.90 -10.49
C THR A 83 0.57 2.87 -10.02
N GLY A 84 0.13 2.73 -8.78
CA GLY A 84 -0.72 3.69 -8.08
C GLY A 84 0.12 4.76 -7.38
N LYS A 85 -0.34 6.01 -7.42
CA LYS A 85 0.29 7.13 -6.73
C LYS A 85 -0.69 7.77 -5.77
N TYR A 86 -0.29 7.94 -4.53
CA TYR A 86 -1.11 8.56 -3.51
C TYR A 86 -0.26 9.32 -2.50
N LEU A 87 -0.87 10.30 -1.86
CA LEU A 87 -0.23 11.07 -0.80
C LEU A 87 -0.24 10.27 0.51
N LYS A 88 0.89 10.32 1.22
CA LYS A 88 1.03 9.79 2.57
C LYS A 88 1.55 10.86 3.49
N LEU A 89 0.85 11.11 4.59
CA LEU A 89 1.25 12.08 5.60
C LEU A 89 2.49 11.59 6.35
N GLN A 90 3.48 12.47 6.50
CA GLN A 90 4.75 12.14 7.17
C GLN A 90 4.65 12.12 8.70
N ASN A 91 3.62 12.78 9.24
CA ASN A 91 3.39 12.90 10.69
C ASN A 91 2.71 11.67 11.33
N GLY A 92 2.46 10.61 10.54
CA GLY A 92 1.81 9.39 10.99
C GLY A 92 0.29 9.46 11.11
N GLN A 93 -0.32 10.59 10.75
CA GLN A 93 -1.77 10.73 10.66
C GLN A 93 -2.30 9.99 9.43
N SER A 94 -3.55 9.58 9.47
CA SER A 94 -4.26 8.88 8.39
C SER A 94 -5.21 9.78 7.61
N GLU A 95 -5.33 11.03 8.00
CA GLU A 95 -6.19 12.02 7.37
C GLU A 95 -5.65 13.44 7.55
N TRP A 96 -5.92 14.28 6.59
CA TRP A 96 -5.70 15.71 6.63
C TRP A 96 -6.94 16.44 6.13
N PHE A 97 -7.45 17.36 6.95
CA PHE A 97 -8.59 18.20 6.63
C PHE A 97 -8.25 19.63 7.00
N GLU A 98 -8.34 20.54 6.03
CA GLU A 98 -8.01 21.96 6.22
C GLU A 98 -8.86 22.83 5.31
N GLU A 99 -9.27 23.98 5.83
CA GLU A 99 -9.80 25.08 5.05
C GLU A 99 -8.63 25.93 4.55
N VAL A 100 -8.35 25.88 3.25
CA VAL A 100 -7.21 26.56 2.63
C VAL A 100 -7.54 27.98 2.18
N GLU A 101 -8.79 28.24 1.86
CA GLU A 101 -9.38 29.54 1.59
C GLU A 101 -10.83 29.53 2.07
N SER A 102 -11.42 30.71 2.28
CA SER A 102 -12.82 30.79 2.75
C SER A 102 -13.77 29.95 1.90
N GLY A 103 -14.35 28.91 2.47
CA GLY A 103 -15.25 27.98 1.82
C GLY A 103 -14.57 26.92 0.92
N VAL A 104 -13.23 26.87 0.89
CA VAL A 104 -12.47 25.87 0.11
C VAL A 104 -11.73 24.93 1.03
N TYR A 105 -12.08 23.66 0.97
CA TYR A 105 -11.58 22.63 1.89
C TYR A 105 -10.78 21.55 1.16
N ILE A 106 -9.73 21.06 1.79
CA ILE A 106 -8.99 19.87 1.37
C ILE A 106 -9.22 18.76 2.39
N ALA A 107 -9.65 17.59 1.90
CA ALA A 107 -9.67 16.35 2.65
C ALA A 107 -8.81 15.33 1.92
N ASN A 108 -7.73 14.84 2.55
CA ASN A 108 -6.77 13.94 1.91
C ASN A 108 -5.99 13.13 2.96
N GLY A 109 -5.07 12.31 2.51
CA GLY A 109 -4.04 11.66 3.32
C GLY A 109 -4.30 10.22 3.77
N PRO A 110 -5.36 9.50 3.31
CA PRO A 110 -5.60 8.11 3.75
C PRO A 110 -4.52 7.13 3.25
N GLY A 111 -3.57 7.59 2.43
CA GLY A 111 -2.53 6.73 1.87
C GLY A 111 -3.13 5.60 1.03
N GLY A 112 -2.58 4.40 1.14
CA GLY A 112 -3.10 3.21 0.46
C GLY A 112 -4.46 2.71 0.95
N ALA A 113 -5.00 3.27 2.03
CA ALA A 113 -6.30 2.87 2.59
C ALA A 113 -7.49 3.69 2.06
N GLY A 114 -7.29 4.50 1.00
CA GLY A 114 -8.31 5.40 0.48
C GLY A 114 -9.62 4.72 0.08
N MET A 115 -9.57 3.55 -0.54
CA MET A 115 -10.77 2.77 -0.87
C MET A 115 -11.56 2.33 0.36
N THR A 116 -10.87 1.93 1.42
CA THR A 116 -11.51 1.45 2.65
C THR A 116 -12.04 2.60 3.50
N LEU A 117 -11.28 3.70 3.60
CA LEU A 117 -11.58 4.81 4.51
C LEU A 117 -12.37 5.94 3.86
N GLY A 118 -12.40 6.01 2.52
CA GLY A 118 -12.92 7.17 1.79
C GLY A 118 -14.36 7.55 2.14
N PHE A 119 -15.25 6.58 2.32
CA PHE A 119 -16.64 6.87 2.69
C PHE A 119 -16.76 7.42 4.11
N GLY A 120 -16.05 6.83 5.08
CA GLY A 120 -16.02 7.34 6.45
C GLY A 120 -15.40 8.73 6.54
N MET A 121 -14.30 8.97 5.83
CA MET A 121 -13.69 10.31 5.74
C MET A 121 -14.62 11.35 5.12
N ALA A 122 -15.37 10.96 4.07
CA ALA A 122 -16.35 11.85 3.46
C ALA A 122 -17.48 12.21 4.45
N GLU A 123 -18.02 11.25 5.18
CA GLU A 123 -19.04 11.47 6.21
C GLU A 123 -18.53 12.40 7.31
N GLU A 124 -17.34 12.14 7.87
CA GLU A 124 -16.73 13.00 8.87
C GLU A 124 -16.46 14.42 8.36
N THR A 125 -15.97 14.53 7.14
CA THR A 125 -15.69 15.82 6.49
C THR A 125 -16.97 16.65 6.34
N ILE A 126 -18.03 16.04 5.82
CA ILE A 126 -19.31 16.73 5.67
C ILE A 126 -19.91 17.10 7.03
N THR A 127 -19.84 16.22 8.01
CA THR A 127 -20.32 16.51 9.35
C THR A 127 -19.57 17.70 9.99
N LYS A 128 -18.26 17.80 9.80
CA LYS A 128 -17.47 18.96 10.26
C LYS A 128 -17.87 20.28 9.57
N LEU A 129 -18.38 20.21 8.33
CA LEU A 129 -18.74 21.40 7.54
C LEU A 129 -20.15 21.91 7.80
N ILE A 130 -21.11 21.02 8.07
CA ILE A 130 -22.53 21.38 8.19
C ILE A 130 -23.09 21.25 9.60
N GLY A 131 -22.32 20.62 10.53
CA GLY A 131 -22.71 20.41 11.95
C GLY A 131 -22.43 21.59 12.76
#